data_67038c3fc7cd02057d7fb338f7283e13
#
_entry.id   67038c3fc7cd02057d7fb338f7283e13
#
_cell.length_a   1.000
_cell.length_b   1.000
_cell.length_c   1.000
_cell.angle_alpha   90.00
_cell.angle_beta   90.00
_cell.angle_gamma   90.00
#
_symmetry.space_group_name_H-M   'P 1'
#
loop_
_entity.id
_entity.type
_entity.pdbx_description
1 polymer ?
#
loop_
_entity_poly.entity_id
_entity_poly.type
_entity_poly.pdbx_seq_one_letter_code
_entity_poly.pdbx_strand_id
1 'polypeptide(L)'
;MGEKDHLKIKIGNRLIGSGEPAYLIAEMSANHAGSIERAKEIIHAAKESGADCIKIQTYTQDTLTIDCHNKYFQVNNGTWEGENLYSLYGKAYTPWEWQPQLKAEADKVGIDFLSTPFDNTAVDFLEDMGLEFYKIASFEMIDLPLVEYVASKGKPIIMSTGMATLEEIREAVETVYHTGNRQLVLLKCSSAYPADPAQMYLRTITDMQKRFDLPIGLSDHSMGSMSAVTAVALGASVIEKHFCLSREIENPDASFSMTPEEYKQMVQDIRNVEAALGTPTYGVEKQEESSRVFRRSIFAVKDIPAGAELTEENIRIIRPGYGIKPKYWKDVLGMRTDHAMERGTPLTFDALEKGSILFLTNNTNTDGLYRWLKEQGEQVYRVENKVTAQMIAQMKPSLMISFNYRHMIPQEVLDLMPGRAVSYTHLRAHETSA
;
A
#
# COMPACT_ATOMS: atom_id res chain seq x y z
N MET A 1 14.08 -2.76 5.99
CA MET A 1 13.26 -3.17 7.15
C MET A 1 12.34 -4.24 6.59
N GLY A 2 12.54 -5.53 6.97
CA GLY A 2 11.69 -6.61 6.50
C GLY A 2 10.25 -6.36 6.92
N GLU A 3 9.30 -6.58 6.00
CA GLU A 3 7.88 -6.69 6.35
C GLU A 3 7.79 -7.70 7.49
N LYS A 4 7.27 -7.27 8.63
CA LYS A 4 6.81 -8.22 9.65
C LYS A 4 5.67 -9.01 9.01
N ASP A 5 5.80 -10.33 8.96
CA ASP A 5 4.67 -11.22 8.66
C ASP A 5 3.61 -10.97 9.75
N HIS A 6 2.70 -10.05 9.49
CA HIS A 6 1.57 -9.81 10.37
C HIS A 6 0.73 -11.09 10.46
N LEU A 7 0.24 -11.39 11.66
CA LEU A 7 -0.57 -12.56 11.93
C LEU A 7 -1.74 -12.63 10.93
N LYS A 8 -1.83 -13.75 10.19
CA LYS A 8 -2.98 -14.04 9.33
C LYS A 8 -3.91 -14.99 10.09
N ILE A 9 -5.20 -14.75 9.95
CA ILE A 9 -6.24 -15.55 10.62
C ILE A 9 -7.05 -16.27 9.55
N LYS A 10 -7.34 -17.53 9.78
CA LYS A 10 -8.18 -18.31 8.88
C LYS A 10 -9.64 -18.20 9.31
N ILE A 11 -10.51 -17.75 8.43
CA ILE A 11 -11.97 -17.73 8.58
C ILE A 11 -12.56 -18.54 7.41
N GLY A 12 -13.33 -19.57 7.73
CA GLY A 12 -13.80 -20.51 6.73
C GLY A 12 -12.63 -21.07 5.90
N ASN A 13 -12.67 -20.89 4.59
CA ASN A 13 -11.62 -21.34 3.67
C ASN A 13 -10.64 -20.20 3.28
N ARG A 14 -10.73 -19.01 3.88
CA ARG A 14 -9.92 -17.84 3.52
C ARG A 14 -8.94 -17.47 4.62
N LEU A 15 -7.78 -16.95 4.21
CA LEU A 15 -6.86 -16.23 5.07
C LEU A 15 -7.23 -14.74 5.06
N ILE A 16 -7.20 -14.12 6.25
CA ILE A 16 -7.45 -12.69 6.46
C ILE A 16 -6.20 -12.08 7.08
N GLY A 17 -5.73 -10.97 6.53
CA GLY A 17 -4.54 -10.29 7.02
C GLY A 17 -3.76 -9.62 5.91
N SER A 18 -2.58 -9.14 6.22
CA SER A 18 -1.73 -8.41 5.28
C SER A 18 -1.42 -9.25 4.04
N GLY A 19 -1.57 -8.64 2.85
CA GLY A 19 -1.32 -9.26 1.56
C GLY A 19 -2.43 -10.17 1.04
N GLU A 20 -3.52 -10.34 1.81
CA GLU A 20 -4.73 -11.04 1.34
C GLU A 20 -5.78 -10.02 0.89
N PRO A 21 -6.66 -10.36 -0.06
CA PRO A 21 -7.80 -9.51 -0.41
C PRO A 21 -8.70 -9.25 0.80
N ALA A 22 -9.18 -8.01 0.95
CA ALA A 22 -10.06 -7.63 2.04
C ALA A 22 -11.32 -8.51 2.09
N TYR A 23 -11.68 -8.93 3.28
CA TYR A 23 -12.86 -9.74 3.55
C TYR A 23 -14.07 -8.83 3.78
N LEU A 24 -15.12 -9.01 2.97
CA LEU A 24 -16.24 -8.09 2.89
C LEU A 24 -17.49 -8.70 3.53
N ILE A 25 -17.96 -8.07 4.61
CA ILE A 25 -19.10 -8.51 5.40
C ILE A 25 -20.30 -7.60 5.12
N ALA A 26 -21.38 -8.17 4.62
CA ALA A 26 -22.67 -7.52 4.50
C ALA A 26 -23.46 -7.72 5.80
N GLU A 27 -23.76 -6.65 6.52
CA GLU A 27 -24.56 -6.68 7.74
C GLU A 27 -26.04 -6.55 7.43
N MET A 28 -26.81 -7.60 7.65
CA MET A 28 -28.27 -7.58 7.49
C MET A 28 -28.96 -6.77 8.57
N SER A 29 -28.58 -6.97 9.84
CA SER A 29 -29.23 -6.33 10.99
C SER A 29 -30.78 -6.37 10.89
N ALA A 30 -31.45 -5.25 11.10
CA ALA A 30 -32.93 -5.14 11.03
C ALA A 30 -33.49 -5.07 9.60
N ASN A 31 -32.67 -5.08 8.56
CA ASN A 31 -33.12 -4.88 7.17
C ASN A 31 -34.06 -5.98 6.62
N HIS A 32 -34.16 -7.12 7.32
CA HIS A 32 -35.18 -8.13 7.04
C HIS A 32 -36.61 -7.63 7.29
N ALA A 33 -36.77 -6.55 8.08
CA ALA A 33 -38.08 -5.89 8.39
C ALA A 33 -39.19 -6.93 8.72
N GLY A 34 -38.88 -7.89 9.60
CA GLY A 34 -39.82 -8.90 10.08
C GLY A 34 -40.21 -10.00 9.09
N SER A 35 -39.50 -10.21 7.99
CA SER A 35 -39.77 -11.26 7.00
C SER A 35 -38.55 -12.16 6.80
N ILE A 36 -38.73 -13.47 7.00
CA ILE A 36 -37.72 -14.48 6.75
C ILE A 36 -37.43 -14.63 5.24
N GLU A 37 -38.43 -14.47 4.39
CA GLU A 37 -38.25 -14.50 2.94
C GLU A 37 -37.34 -13.37 2.49
N ARG A 38 -37.58 -12.16 3.01
CA ARG A 38 -36.70 -11.03 2.75
C ARG A 38 -35.29 -11.25 3.29
N ALA A 39 -35.14 -11.82 4.47
CA ALA A 39 -33.84 -12.18 4.99
C ALA A 39 -33.07 -13.13 4.06
N LYS A 40 -33.76 -14.13 3.47
CA LYS A 40 -33.16 -15.01 2.46
C LYS A 40 -32.80 -14.25 1.16
N GLU A 41 -33.68 -13.38 0.68
CA GLU A 41 -33.40 -12.51 -0.49
C GLU A 41 -32.16 -11.62 -0.24
N ILE A 42 -31.98 -11.07 0.96
CA ILE A 42 -30.80 -10.30 1.37
C ILE A 42 -29.53 -11.16 1.26
N ILE A 43 -29.58 -12.43 1.70
CA ILE A 43 -28.43 -13.35 1.59
C ILE A 43 -28.01 -13.55 0.13
N HIS A 44 -28.98 -13.78 -0.76
CA HIS A 44 -28.72 -13.90 -2.20
C HIS A 44 -28.13 -12.62 -2.78
N ALA A 45 -28.77 -11.48 -2.52
CA ALA A 45 -28.33 -10.19 -3.02
C ALA A 45 -26.93 -9.80 -2.51
N ALA A 46 -26.59 -10.12 -1.25
CA ALA A 46 -25.26 -9.91 -0.70
C ALA A 46 -24.20 -10.74 -1.45
N LYS A 47 -24.48 -12.02 -1.72
CA LYS A 47 -23.61 -12.89 -2.50
C LYS A 47 -23.42 -12.36 -3.92
N GLU A 48 -24.48 -11.99 -4.61
CA GLU A 48 -24.45 -11.45 -5.98
C GLU A 48 -23.73 -10.11 -6.07
N SER A 49 -23.76 -9.34 -4.98
CA SER A 49 -23.04 -8.07 -4.86
C SER A 49 -21.54 -8.25 -4.54
N GLY A 50 -21.08 -9.51 -4.30
CA GLY A 50 -19.69 -9.84 -4.06
C GLY A 50 -19.26 -9.80 -2.59
N ALA A 51 -20.20 -9.85 -1.64
CA ALA A 51 -19.88 -10.05 -0.24
C ALA A 51 -19.28 -11.45 -0.01
N ASP A 52 -18.31 -11.54 0.87
CA ASP A 52 -17.70 -12.80 1.32
C ASP A 52 -18.53 -13.44 2.42
N CYS A 53 -19.18 -12.61 3.26
CA CYS A 53 -19.94 -13.03 4.43
C CYS A 53 -21.22 -12.22 4.57
N ILE A 54 -22.30 -12.90 4.99
CA ILE A 54 -23.52 -12.25 5.52
C ILE A 54 -23.48 -12.31 7.05
N LYS A 55 -23.78 -11.17 7.70
CA LYS A 55 -23.85 -11.11 9.16
C LYS A 55 -25.28 -10.82 9.62
N ILE A 56 -25.67 -11.46 10.69
CA ILE A 56 -26.89 -11.22 11.46
C ILE A 56 -26.57 -10.94 12.92
N GLN A 57 -27.62 -10.74 13.74
CA GLN A 57 -27.50 -10.49 15.17
C GLN A 57 -28.35 -11.49 15.94
N THR A 58 -27.79 -12.06 17.02
CA THR A 58 -28.46 -13.04 17.86
C THR A 58 -28.71 -12.47 19.25
N TYR A 59 -29.88 -11.92 19.43
CA TYR A 59 -30.41 -11.45 20.71
C TYR A 59 -31.94 -11.55 20.70
N THR A 60 -32.57 -11.38 21.83
CA THR A 60 -33.95 -10.99 21.99
C THR A 60 -34.01 -9.70 22.79
N GLN A 61 -35.14 -9.00 22.79
CA GLN A 61 -35.28 -7.82 23.63
C GLN A 61 -35.03 -8.12 25.12
N ASP A 62 -35.39 -9.34 25.58
CA ASP A 62 -35.23 -9.78 26.98
C ASP A 62 -33.76 -10.17 27.32
N THR A 63 -32.95 -10.57 26.33
CA THR A 63 -31.52 -10.86 26.56
C THR A 63 -30.64 -9.61 26.48
N LEU A 64 -31.13 -8.54 25.85
CA LEU A 64 -30.38 -7.31 25.64
C LEU A 64 -30.77 -6.18 26.61
N THR A 65 -32.03 -6.12 27.03
CA THR A 65 -32.54 -5.10 27.95
C THR A 65 -33.75 -5.64 28.76
N ILE A 66 -34.48 -4.78 29.40
CA ILE A 66 -35.72 -5.13 30.16
C ILE A 66 -36.88 -4.21 29.74
N ASP A 67 -38.10 -4.70 29.88
CA ASP A 67 -39.33 -3.88 29.69
C ASP A 67 -39.47 -2.85 30.81
N CYS A 68 -38.92 -1.65 30.56
CA CYS A 68 -38.92 -0.56 31.52
C CYS A 68 -39.07 0.79 30.80
N HIS A 69 -39.98 1.64 31.28
CA HIS A 69 -40.31 2.92 30.66
C HIS A 69 -39.73 4.14 31.38
N ASN A 70 -38.79 3.94 32.35
CA ASN A 70 -38.17 5.09 32.99
C ASN A 70 -37.13 5.76 32.05
N LYS A 71 -36.64 6.94 32.45
CA LYS A 71 -35.74 7.76 31.64
C LYS A 71 -34.44 7.07 31.15
N TYR A 72 -33.99 5.99 31.79
CA TYR A 72 -32.77 5.28 31.47
C TYR A 72 -32.91 4.33 30.28
N PHE A 73 -34.17 3.96 29.95
CA PHE A 73 -34.49 3.06 28.84
C PHE A 73 -35.12 3.81 27.63
N GLN A 74 -35.05 5.16 27.63
CA GLN A 74 -35.47 5.99 26.50
C GLN A 74 -34.26 6.43 25.70
N VAL A 75 -34.32 6.33 24.36
CA VAL A 75 -33.29 6.86 23.46
C VAL A 75 -33.49 8.36 23.33
N ASN A 76 -32.51 9.14 23.78
CA ASN A 76 -32.66 10.61 23.86
C ASN A 76 -31.91 11.37 22.76
N ASN A 77 -31.27 10.66 21.83
CA ASN A 77 -30.50 11.27 20.73
C ASN A 77 -30.31 10.28 19.57
N GLY A 78 -29.90 10.81 18.40
CA GLY A 78 -29.55 10.02 17.25
C GLY A 78 -30.72 9.51 16.42
N THR A 79 -30.46 8.51 15.59
CA THR A 79 -31.40 7.99 14.57
C THR A 79 -32.69 7.45 15.17
N TRP A 80 -32.66 6.94 16.40
CA TRP A 80 -33.81 6.31 17.08
C TRP A 80 -34.32 7.13 18.25
N GLU A 81 -34.11 8.45 18.25
CA GLU A 81 -34.58 9.35 19.30
C GLU A 81 -36.09 9.23 19.52
N GLY A 82 -36.47 9.11 20.78
CA GLY A 82 -37.87 8.95 21.21
C GLY A 82 -38.35 7.49 21.32
N GLU A 83 -37.56 6.52 20.86
CA GLU A 83 -37.90 5.12 21.05
C GLU A 83 -37.54 4.64 22.47
N ASN A 84 -38.29 3.65 22.95
CA ASN A 84 -37.91 2.86 24.14
C ASN A 84 -37.00 1.70 23.71
N LEU A 85 -35.93 1.42 24.44
CA LEU A 85 -34.95 0.38 24.07
C LEU A 85 -35.60 -1.00 23.88
N TYR A 86 -36.52 -1.40 24.77
CA TYR A 86 -37.19 -2.70 24.68
C TYR A 86 -38.04 -2.81 23.39
N SER A 87 -38.81 -1.76 23.08
CA SER A 87 -39.61 -1.71 21.86
C SER A 87 -38.72 -1.68 20.59
N LEU A 88 -37.63 -0.92 20.62
CA LEU A 88 -36.68 -0.83 19.51
C LEU A 88 -36.08 -2.19 19.19
N TYR A 89 -35.54 -2.86 20.20
CA TYR A 89 -34.93 -4.19 20.01
C TYR A 89 -35.96 -5.24 19.62
N GLY A 90 -37.18 -5.15 20.11
CA GLY A 90 -38.29 -6.01 19.70
C GLY A 90 -38.69 -5.88 18.24
N LYS A 91 -38.47 -4.71 17.62
CA LYS A 91 -38.67 -4.47 16.17
C LYS A 91 -37.51 -4.92 15.32
N ALA A 92 -36.27 -4.91 15.88
CA ALA A 92 -35.03 -5.06 15.13
C ALA A 92 -34.44 -6.46 15.18
N TYR A 93 -34.73 -7.28 16.19
CA TYR A 93 -34.09 -8.57 16.37
C TYR A 93 -34.43 -9.57 15.26
N THR A 94 -33.48 -10.47 14.96
CA THR A 94 -33.70 -11.62 14.07
C THR A 94 -34.21 -12.79 14.89
N PRO A 95 -35.45 -13.29 14.67
CA PRO A 95 -35.99 -14.44 15.42
C PRO A 95 -35.03 -15.63 15.39
N TRP A 96 -34.79 -16.24 16.56
CA TRP A 96 -33.83 -17.33 16.68
C TRP A 96 -34.24 -18.56 15.87
N GLU A 97 -35.53 -18.82 15.74
CA GLU A 97 -36.06 -19.94 14.94
C GLU A 97 -35.80 -19.77 13.42
N TRP A 98 -35.47 -18.56 12.94
CA TRP A 98 -35.10 -18.31 11.57
C TRP A 98 -33.61 -18.62 11.29
N GLN A 99 -32.75 -18.43 12.29
CA GLN A 99 -31.31 -18.40 12.08
C GLN A 99 -30.74 -19.70 11.53
N PRO A 100 -31.18 -20.93 11.96
CA PRO A 100 -30.76 -22.17 11.31
C PRO A 100 -31.14 -22.23 9.81
N GLN A 101 -32.30 -21.68 9.45
CA GLN A 101 -32.75 -21.64 8.05
C GLN A 101 -31.94 -20.62 7.23
N LEU A 102 -31.60 -19.47 7.83
CA LEU A 102 -30.77 -18.45 7.20
C LEU A 102 -29.34 -18.95 6.97
N LYS A 103 -28.79 -19.67 7.97
CA LYS A 103 -27.49 -20.33 7.80
C LYS A 103 -27.51 -21.37 6.70
N ALA A 104 -28.53 -22.23 6.65
CA ALA A 104 -28.68 -23.21 5.57
C ALA A 104 -28.82 -22.56 4.19
N GLU A 105 -29.48 -21.39 4.10
CA GLU A 105 -29.56 -20.64 2.84
C GLU A 105 -28.22 -20.03 2.46
N ALA A 106 -27.46 -19.48 3.42
CA ALA A 106 -26.11 -18.97 3.21
C ALA A 106 -25.16 -20.09 2.71
N ASP A 107 -25.21 -21.25 3.35
CA ASP A 107 -24.43 -22.43 2.94
C ASP A 107 -24.76 -22.86 1.50
N LYS A 108 -26.05 -22.86 1.14
CA LYS A 108 -26.53 -23.21 -0.20
C LYS A 108 -26.03 -22.26 -1.29
N VAL A 109 -25.99 -20.95 -1.04
CA VAL A 109 -25.49 -19.96 -2.01
C VAL A 109 -23.97 -19.79 -1.94
N GLY A 110 -23.31 -20.42 -0.95
CA GLY A 110 -21.85 -20.37 -0.81
C GLY A 110 -21.33 -19.02 -0.33
N ILE A 111 -22.01 -18.41 0.65
CA ILE A 111 -21.55 -17.22 1.37
C ILE A 111 -21.30 -17.58 2.83
N ASP A 112 -20.22 -17.09 3.43
CA ASP A 112 -19.96 -17.32 4.86
C ASP A 112 -21.06 -16.70 5.71
N PHE A 113 -21.36 -17.34 6.86
CA PHE A 113 -22.41 -16.89 7.76
C PHE A 113 -21.83 -16.52 9.12
N LEU A 114 -22.12 -15.30 9.58
CA LEU A 114 -21.63 -14.75 10.83
C LEU A 114 -22.79 -14.22 11.67
N SER A 115 -22.70 -14.35 13.00
CA SER A 115 -23.61 -13.67 13.89
C SER A 115 -22.90 -12.99 15.07
N THR A 116 -23.53 -11.95 15.59
CA THR A 116 -23.12 -11.27 16.83
C THR A 116 -23.97 -11.80 17.97
N PRO A 117 -23.42 -12.57 18.94
CA PRO A 117 -24.10 -12.86 20.20
C PRO A 117 -24.05 -11.65 21.14
N PHE A 118 -25.10 -11.44 21.93
CA PHE A 118 -25.17 -10.35 22.90
C PHE A 118 -25.22 -10.87 24.35
N ASP A 119 -25.30 -12.19 24.53
CA ASP A 119 -25.24 -12.86 25.84
C ASP A 119 -24.74 -14.29 25.67
N ASN A 120 -24.52 -14.97 26.81
CA ASN A 120 -24.01 -16.35 26.80
C ASN A 120 -25.00 -17.34 26.16
N THR A 121 -26.31 -17.14 26.31
CA THR A 121 -27.32 -18.04 25.73
C THR A 121 -27.32 -17.94 24.19
N ALA A 122 -27.05 -16.76 23.65
CA ALA A 122 -26.84 -16.56 22.21
C ALA A 122 -25.58 -17.28 21.73
N VAL A 123 -24.48 -17.23 22.50
CA VAL A 123 -23.24 -17.98 22.18
C VAL A 123 -23.52 -19.48 22.13
N ASP A 124 -24.22 -20.04 23.10
CA ASP A 124 -24.54 -21.48 23.14
C ASP A 124 -25.45 -21.89 21.99
N PHE A 125 -26.44 -21.08 21.67
CA PHE A 125 -27.30 -21.29 20.49
C PHE A 125 -26.52 -21.29 19.18
N LEU A 126 -25.56 -20.38 19.01
CA LEU A 126 -24.71 -20.29 17.80
C LEU A 126 -23.70 -21.44 17.73
N GLU A 127 -23.22 -21.95 18.88
CA GLU A 127 -22.43 -23.19 18.96
C GLU A 127 -23.22 -24.39 18.47
N ASP A 128 -24.45 -24.56 18.96
CA ASP A 128 -25.34 -25.63 18.54
C ASP A 128 -25.69 -25.58 17.05
N MET A 129 -25.73 -24.36 16.46
CA MET A 129 -25.86 -24.15 15.02
C MET A 129 -24.59 -24.48 14.24
N GLY A 130 -23.44 -24.69 14.87
CA GLY A 130 -22.16 -24.95 14.24
C GLY A 130 -21.55 -23.68 13.61
N LEU A 131 -21.70 -22.51 14.24
CA LEU A 131 -21.05 -21.28 13.78
C LEU A 131 -19.52 -21.45 13.79
N GLU A 132 -18.85 -21.01 12.73
CA GLU A 132 -17.39 -21.20 12.58
C GLU A 132 -16.56 -20.07 13.19
N PHE A 133 -17.12 -18.86 13.35
CA PHE A 133 -16.45 -17.67 13.89
C PHE A 133 -17.49 -16.70 14.45
N TYR A 134 -17.04 -15.79 15.32
CA TYR A 134 -17.91 -14.89 16.06
C TYR A 134 -17.67 -13.43 15.76
N LYS A 135 -18.73 -12.60 15.88
CA LYS A 135 -18.61 -11.15 15.96
C LYS A 135 -18.88 -10.69 17.39
N ILE A 136 -18.08 -9.74 17.88
CA ILE A 136 -18.37 -8.95 19.07
C ILE A 136 -18.57 -7.51 18.62
N ALA A 137 -19.73 -6.93 18.92
CA ALA A 137 -20.05 -5.58 18.54
C ALA A 137 -19.37 -4.55 19.47
N SER A 138 -19.38 -3.28 19.07
CA SER A 138 -18.67 -2.23 19.80
C SER A 138 -19.17 -2.01 21.21
N PHE A 139 -20.47 -2.17 21.43
CA PHE A 139 -21.09 -1.98 22.74
C PHE A 139 -20.76 -3.13 23.71
N GLU A 140 -20.55 -4.34 23.19
CA GLU A 140 -20.24 -5.56 23.94
C GLU A 140 -18.75 -5.76 24.17
N MET A 141 -17.87 -5.00 23.53
CA MET A 141 -16.42 -5.14 23.67
C MET A 141 -15.95 -4.94 25.13
N ILE A 142 -16.64 -4.08 25.89
CA ILE A 142 -16.34 -3.84 27.30
C ILE A 142 -16.99 -4.85 28.24
N ASP A 143 -17.87 -5.73 27.75
CA ASP A 143 -18.40 -6.86 28.52
C ASP A 143 -17.38 -8.00 28.52
N LEU A 144 -16.34 -7.84 29.34
CA LEU A 144 -15.26 -8.81 29.42
C LEU A 144 -15.70 -10.22 29.75
N PRO A 145 -16.72 -10.47 30.61
CA PRO A 145 -17.30 -11.79 30.80
C PRO A 145 -17.85 -12.41 29.49
N LEU A 146 -18.57 -11.68 28.69
CA LEU A 146 -19.04 -12.14 27.37
C LEU A 146 -17.87 -12.39 26.42
N VAL A 147 -16.90 -11.46 26.37
CA VAL A 147 -15.67 -11.60 25.55
C VAL A 147 -14.92 -12.88 25.91
N GLU A 148 -14.71 -13.14 27.20
CA GLU A 148 -14.06 -14.36 27.69
C GLU A 148 -14.84 -15.62 27.29
N TYR A 149 -16.18 -15.59 27.45
CA TYR A 149 -17.03 -16.73 27.12
C TYR A 149 -16.98 -17.05 25.60
N VAL A 150 -17.08 -16.05 24.73
CA VAL A 150 -16.91 -16.23 23.28
C VAL A 150 -15.51 -16.74 22.95
N ALA A 151 -14.48 -16.18 23.56
CA ALA A 151 -13.10 -16.56 23.28
C ALA A 151 -12.78 -17.99 23.74
N SER A 152 -13.42 -18.49 24.82
CA SER A 152 -13.27 -19.83 25.32
C SER A 152 -13.74 -20.94 24.36
N LYS A 153 -14.55 -20.56 23.33
CA LYS A 153 -14.96 -21.48 22.25
C LYS A 153 -13.81 -21.82 21.29
N GLY A 154 -12.69 -21.09 21.35
CA GLY A 154 -11.48 -21.35 20.55
C GLY A 154 -11.60 -21.06 19.07
N LYS A 155 -12.65 -20.36 18.64
CA LYS A 155 -12.92 -19.97 17.24
C LYS A 155 -12.44 -18.57 16.93
N PRO A 156 -12.26 -18.19 15.64
CA PRO A 156 -11.92 -16.82 15.24
C PRO A 156 -12.97 -15.80 15.72
N ILE A 157 -12.49 -14.62 16.11
CA ILE A 157 -13.33 -13.53 16.59
C ILE A 157 -13.04 -12.28 15.76
N ILE A 158 -14.09 -11.60 15.32
CA ILE A 158 -14.03 -10.25 14.75
C ILE A 158 -14.66 -9.30 15.77
N MET A 159 -13.90 -8.35 16.30
CA MET A 159 -14.34 -7.44 17.37
C MET A 159 -14.30 -5.99 16.92
N SER A 160 -15.41 -5.27 17.03
CA SER A 160 -15.48 -3.83 16.75
C SER A 160 -15.11 -3.01 17.98
N THR A 161 -14.41 -1.85 17.74
CA THR A 161 -13.81 -1.01 18.79
C THR A 161 -14.43 0.39 18.84
N GLY A 162 -15.67 0.56 18.44
CA GLY A 162 -16.37 1.85 18.50
C GLY A 162 -16.48 2.37 19.94
N MET A 163 -16.32 3.69 20.12
CA MET A 163 -16.38 4.40 21.41
C MET A 163 -15.27 4.00 22.42
N ALA A 164 -14.51 2.95 22.16
CA ALA A 164 -13.54 2.43 23.10
C ALA A 164 -12.29 3.32 23.21
N THR A 165 -11.77 3.42 24.41
CA THR A 165 -10.42 3.89 24.70
C THR A 165 -9.38 2.84 24.31
N LEU A 166 -8.12 3.26 24.14
CA LEU A 166 -7.02 2.33 23.87
C LEU A 166 -6.85 1.29 25.00
N GLU A 167 -7.14 1.67 26.24
CA GLU A 167 -7.05 0.79 27.40
C GLU A 167 -8.12 -0.28 27.36
N GLU A 168 -9.38 0.08 27.13
CA GLU A 168 -10.48 -0.88 26.98
C GLU A 168 -10.22 -1.87 25.84
N ILE A 169 -9.66 -1.42 24.71
CA ILE A 169 -9.26 -2.32 23.61
C ILE A 169 -8.19 -3.31 24.08
N ARG A 170 -7.19 -2.86 24.85
CA ARG A 170 -6.15 -3.74 25.40
C ARG A 170 -6.73 -4.77 26.34
N GLU A 171 -7.58 -4.36 27.27
CA GLU A 171 -8.26 -5.26 28.22
C GLU A 171 -9.06 -6.34 27.48
N ALA A 172 -9.81 -5.96 26.45
CA ALA A 172 -10.55 -6.93 25.64
C ALA A 172 -9.63 -7.90 24.89
N VAL A 173 -8.54 -7.40 24.28
CA VAL A 173 -7.54 -8.26 23.61
C VAL A 173 -6.86 -9.21 24.58
N GLU A 174 -6.46 -8.72 25.76
CA GLU A 174 -5.84 -9.53 26.81
C GLU A 174 -6.81 -10.59 27.33
N THR A 175 -8.09 -10.25 27.49
CA THR A 175 -9.14 -11.20 27.88
C THR A 175 -9.24 -12.34 26.87
N VAL A 176 -9.28 -12.05 25.56
CA VAL A 176 -9.24 -13.09 24.52
C VAL A 176 -7.97 -13.94 24.67
N TYR A 177 -6.82 -13.32 24.87
CA TYR A 177 -5.54 -14.02 24.97
C TYR A 177 -5.42 -14.90 26.22
N HIS A 178 -6.03 -14.53 27.34
CA HIS A 178 -6.04 -15.32 28.57
C HIS A 178 -6.75 -16.67 28.38
N THR A 179 -7.73 -16.79 27.50
CA THR A 179 -8.36 -18.06 27.13
C THR A 179 -7.47 -18.99 26.27
N GLY A 180 -6.31 -18.50 25.81
CA GLY A 180 -5.43 -19.20 24.86
C GLY A 180 -5.79 -18.95 23.39
N ASN A 181 -6.91 -18.28 23.09
CA ASN A 181 -7.29 -17.93 21.73
C ASN A 181 -6.39 -16.80 21.20
N ARG A 182 -5.92 -16.93 19.96
CA ARG A 182 -5.10 -15.92 19.25
C ARG A 182 -5.72 -15.48 17.91
N GLN A 183 -6.91 -15.97 17.60
CA GLN A 183 -7.59 -15.77 16.34
C GLN A 183 -8.51 -14.55 16.44
N LEU A 184 -7.95 -13.34 16.48
CA LEU A 184 -8.66 -12.08 16.70
C LEU A 184 -8.40 -11.08 15.57
N VAL A 185 -9.47 -10.52 15.03
CA VAL A 185 -9.47 -9.35 14.12
C VAL A 185 -10.11 -8.19 14.85
N LEU A 186 -9.51 -7.01 14.80
CA LEU A 186 -10.11 -5.79 15.34
C LEU A 186 -10.64 -4.91 14.23
N LEU A 187 -11.85 -4.35 14.39
CA LEU A 187 -12.41 -3.38 13.46
C LEU A 187 -12.42 -2.00 14.11
N LYS A 188 -11.72 -1.03 13.49
CA LYS A 188 -11.99 0.37 13.78
C LYS A 188 -13.47 0.63 13.48
N CYS A 189 -14.14 1.31 14.36
CA CYS A 189 -15.56 1.62 14.19
C CYS A 189 -15.85 3.06 14.65
N SER A 190 -16.85 3.67 14.05
CA SER A 190 -17.50 4.89 14.54
C SER A 190 -18.98 4.57 14.73
N SER A 191 -19.42 4.45 15.99
CA SER A 191 -20.77 4.02 16.36
C SER A 191 -21.76 5.20 16.29
N ALA A 192 -21.82 5.86 15.13
CA ALA A 192 -22.82 6.87 14.75
C ALA A 192 -23.51 6.39 13.47
N TYR A 193 -24.82 6.55 13.34
CA TYR A 193 -25.64 5.97 12.29
C TYR A 193 -26.51 7.07 11.61
N PRO A 194 -26.08 7.65 10.45
CA PRO A 194 -24.80 7.42 9.77
C PRO A 194 -23.63 8.10 10.47
N ALA A 195 -22.40 7.58 10.21
CA ALA A 195 -21.16 8.17 10.70
C ALA A 195 -20.74 9.36 9.79
N ASP A 196 -20.35 10.47 10.42
CA ASP A 196 -19.76 11.61 9.74
C ASP A 196 -18.31 11.29 9.32
N PRO A 197 -17.98 11.34 8.01
CA PRO A 197 -16.61 11.09 7.53
C PRO A 197 -15.54 11.92 8.25
N ALA A 198 -15.83 13.15 8.65
CA ALA A 198 -14.91 14.02 9.36
C ALA A 198 -14.51 13.50 10.76
N GLN A 199 -15.32 12.59 11.33
CA GLN A 199 -15.11 12.02 12.66
C GLN A 199 -14.71 10.54 12.64
N MET A 200 -14.46 9.97 11.49
CA MET A 200 -14.12 8.55 11.39
C MET A 200 -12.66 8.25 11.78
N TYR A 201 -11.76 9.21 11.66
CA TYR A 201 -10.34 9.05 12.02
C TYR A 201 -9.70 7.77 11.48
N LEU A 202 -9.84 7.50 10.18
CA LEU A 202 -9.43 6.23 9.55
C LEU A 202 -7.93 5.90 9.72
N ARG A 203 -7.07 6.91 9.97
CA ARG A 203 -5.65 6.66 10.29
C ARG A 203 -5.45 5.84 11.56
N THR A 204 -6.48 5.71 12.42
CA THR A 204 -6.46 4.81 13.57
C THR A 204 -6.25 3.35 13.15
N ILE A 205 -6.67 2.95 11.94
CA ILE A 205 -6.41 1.61 11.38
C ILE A 205 -4.91 1.31 11.37
N THR A 206 -4.11 2.22 10.80
CA THR A 206 -2.65 2.03 10.72
C THR A 206 -1.95 2.12 12.09
N ASP A 207 -2.52 2.86 13.04
CA ASP A 207 -2.01 2.90 14.42
C ASP A 207 -2.33 1.60 15.17
N MET A 208 -3.55 1.07 15.02
CA MET A 208 -3.95 -0.22 15.61
C MET A 208 -3.09 -1.38 15.08
N GLN A 209 -2.80 -1.43 13.79
CA GLN A 209 -1.91 -2.44 13.19
C GLN A 209 -0.53 -2.45 13.86
N LYS A 210 0.02 -1.28 14.15
CA LYS A 210 1.33 -1.14 14.80
C LYS A 210 1.31 -1.54 16.29
N ARG A 211 0.18 -1.34 16.97
CA ARG A 211 0.05 -1.56 18.41
C ARG A 211 -0.30 -3.00 18.78
N PHE A 212 -1.16 -3.63 18.00
CA PHE A 212 -1.75 -4.91 18.36
C PHE A 212 -1.17 -6.10 17.59
N ASP A 213 -0.47 -5.87 16.48
CA ASP A 213 0.07 -6.91 15.58
C ASP A 213 -1.01 -7.94 15.16
N LEU A 214 -2.21 -7.43 14.90
CA LEU A 214 -3.42 -8.16 14.49
C LEU A 214 -3.89 -7.68 13.12
N PRO A 215 -4.66 -8.49 12.38
CA PRO A 215 -5.44 -7.99 11.27
C PRO A 215 -6.42 -6.92 11.75
N ILE A 216 -6.42 -5.77 11.08
CA ILE A 216 -7.30 -4.65 11.41
C ILE A 216 -8.24 -4.40 10.25
N GLY A 217 -9.49 -4.11 10.53
CA GLY A 217 -10.52 -3.76 9.56
C GLY A 217 -11.28 -2.48 9.92
N LEU A 218 -12.39 -2.29 9.22
CA LEU A 218 -13.34 -1.20 9.45
C LEU A 218 -14.76 -1.76 9.56
N SER A 219 -15.49 -1.39 10.62
CA SER A 219 -16.94 -1.46 10.68
C SER A 219 -17.47 -0.08 10.30
N ASP A 220 -18.05 0.03 9.10
CA ASP A 220 -18.35 1.29 8.42
C ASP A 220 -19.86 1.61 8.44
N HIS A 221 -20.22 2.68 9.15
CA HIS A 221 -21.58 3.22 9.20
C HIS A 221 -21.71 4.54 8.42
N SER A 222 -20.70 4.94 7.65
CA SER A 222 -20.78 6.13 6.78
C SER A 222 -21.59 5.85 5.52
N MET A 223 -22.05 6.89 4.86
CA MET A 223 -22.74 6.78 3.58
C MET A 223 -21.74 6.55 2.43
N GLY A 224 -22.12 5.73 1.46
CA GLY A 224 -21.30 5.44 0.28
C GLY A 224 -20.07 4.56 0.56
N SER A 225 -19.16 4.45 -0.43
CA SER A 225 -18.00 3.53 -0.41
C SER A 225 -16.66 4.17 0.00
N MET A 226 -16.61 5.49 0.09
CA MET A 226 -15.36 6.25 0.26
C MET A 226 -14.55 5.79 1.48
N SER A 227 -15.20 5.61 2.63
CA SER A 227 -14.54 5.22 3.87
C SER A 227 -14.02 3.79 3.82
N ALA A 228 -14.79 2.85 3.26
CA ALA A 228 -14.39 1.46 3.06
C ALA A 228 -13.18 1.34 2.13
N VAL A 229 -13.23 2.00 0.98
CA VAL A 229 -12.13 2.05 -0.01
C VAL A 229 -10.87 2.66 0.59
N THR A 230 -11.00 3.77 1.33
CA THR A 230 -9.88 4.41 2.02
C THR A 230 -9.30 3.51 3.11
N ALA A 231 -10.13 2.80 3.86
CA ALA A 231 -9.68 1.87 4.89
C ALA A 231 -8.81 0.75 4.30
N VAL A 232 -9.22 0.18 3.17
CA VAL A 232 -8.42 -0.84 2.45
C VAL A 232 -7.10 -0.26 1.98
N ALA A 233 -7.09 0.97 1.44
CA ALA A 233 -5.84 1.66 1.08
C ALA A 233 -4.91 1.90 2.29
N LEU A 234 -5.47 2.00 3.50
CA LEU A 234 -4.73 2.08 4.76
C LEU A 234 -4.36 0.71 5.35
N GLY A 235 -4.66 -0.38 4.65
CA GLY A 235 -4.33 -1.75 5.04
C GLY A 235 -5.40 -2.47 5.84
N ALA A 236 -6.66 -2.02 5.80
CA ALA A 236 -7.76 -2.77 6.41
C ALA A 236 -7.95 -4.11 5.70
N SER A 237 -8.02 -5.20 6.48
CA SER A 237 -8.17 -6.57 5.99
C SER A 237 -9.62 -7.04 6.00
N VAL A 238 -10.52 -6.31 6.67
CA VAL A 238 -11.95 -6.62 6.80
C VAL A 238 -12.74 -5.33 6.65
N ILE A 239 -13.82 -5.37 5.89
CA ILE A 239 -14.82 -4.30 5.80
C ILE A 239 -16.18 -4.89 6.17
N GLU A 240 -16.84 -4.30 7.15
CA GLU A 240 -18.22 -4.59 7.54
C GLU A 240 -19.09 -3.40 7.23
N LYS A 241 -20.22 -3.61 6.54
CA LYS A 241 -21.14 -2.55 6.17
C LYS A 241 -22.58 -3.02 6.13
N HIS A 242 -23.52 -2.19 6.61
CA HIS A 242 -24.95 -2.50 6.58
C HIS A 242 -25.44 -2.62 5.14
N PHE A 243 -26.32 -3.61 4.90
CA PHE A 243 -26.80 -4.00 3.59
C PHE A 243 -28.33 -4.21 3.62
N CYS A 244 -29.03 -3.61 2.69
CA CYS A 244 -30.49 -3.76 2.52
C CYS A 244 -30.82 -4.02 1.04
N LEU A 245 -32.01 -4.53 0.77
CA LEU A 245 -32.51 -4.65 -0.61
C LEU A 245 -32.90 -3.29 -1.18
N SER A 246 -33.53 -2.46 -0.36
CA SER A 246 -33.96 -1.10 -0.71
C SER A 246 -34.16 -0.27 0.56
N ARG A 247 -33.76 1.01 0.49
CA ARG A 247 -34.03 1.98 1.57
C ARG A 247 -35.50 2.38 1.70
N GLU A 248 -36.31 2.02 0.70
CA GLU A 248 -37.76 2.27 0.75
C GLU A 248 -38.50 1.28 1.68
N ILE A 249 -37.83 0.17 2.05
CA ILE A 249 -38.36 -0.78 3.01
C ILE A 249 -38.09 -0.26 4.41
N GLU A 250 -39.16 0.28 5.03
CA GLU A 250 -39.06 0.92 6.33
C GLU A 250 -38.63 -0.08 7.42
N ASN A 251 -37.48 0.21 8.05
CA ASN A 251 -36.93 -0.49 9.19
C ASN A 251 -35.89 0.39 9.90
N PRO A 252 -35.43 0.05 11.12
CA PRO A 252 -34.51 0.89 11.88
C PRO A 252 -33.19 1.22 11.20
N ASP A 253 -32.70 0.39 10.25
CA ASP A 253 -31.36 0.49 9.67
C ASP A 253 -31.34 0.87 8.19
N ALA A 254 -32.51 0.99 7.56
CA ALA A 254 -32.60 1.20 6.11
C ALA A 254 -31.85 2.46 5.64
N SER A 255 -31.99 3.56 6.38
CA SER A 255 -31.52 4.89 5.95
C SER A 255 -30.03 4.99 5.70
N PHE A 256 -29.19 4.22 6.41
CA PHE A 256 -27.73 4.21 6.28
C PHE A 256 -27.17 2.93 5.66
N SER A 257 -28.03 1.95 5.33
CA SER A 257 -27.62 0.69 4.67
C SER A 257 -27.35 0.90 3.19
N MET A 258 -26.43 0.12 2.62
CA MET A 258 -26.16 0.08 1.18
C MET A 258 -27.13 -0.81 0.44
N THR A 259 -27.54 -0.38 -0.76
CA THR A 259 -28.27 -1.23 -1.70
C THR A 259 -27.35 -2.20 -2.40
N PRO A 260 -27.86 -3.26 -3.09
CA PRO A 260 -27.04 -4.21 -3.82
C PRO A 260 -26.12 -3.55 -4.85
N GLU A 261 -26.61 -2.55 -5.58
CA GLU A 261 -25.84 -1.83 -6.59
C GLU A 261 -24.70 -1.03 -5.98
N GLU A 262 -24.95 -0.34 -4.88
CA GLU A 262 -23.96 0.45 -4.15
C GLU A 262 -22.88 -0.47 -3.54
N TYR A 263 -23.29 -1.60 -2.95
CA TYR A 263 -22.37 -2.55 -2.36
C TYR A 263 -21.49 -3.21 -3.44
N LYS A 264 -22.08 -3.60 -4.56
CA LYS A 264 -21.34 -4.15 -5.72
C LYS A 264 -20.32 -3.16 -6.26
N GLN A 265 -20.68 -1.87 -6.34
CA GLN A 265 -19.74 -0.82 -6.74
C GLN A 265 -18.60 -0.68 -5.72
N MET A 266 -18.91 -0.70 -4.43
CA MET A 266 -17.90 -0.68 -3.36
C MET A 266 -16.94 -1.86 -3.48
N VAL A 267 -17.44 -3.07 -3.71
CA VAL A 267 -16.60 -4.27 -3.93
C VAL A 267 -15.65 -4.05 -5.10
N GLN A 268 -16.17 -3.55 -6.23
CA GLN A 268 -15.34 -3.28 -7.42
C GLN A 268 -14.26 -2.23 -7.14
N ASP A 269 -14.62 -1.15 -6.43
CA ASP A 269 -13.68 -0.08 -6.07
C ASP A 269 -12.58 -0.61 -5.13
N ILE A 270 -12.92 -1.45 -4.17
CA ILE A 270 -11.98 -2.11 -3.27
C ILE A 270 -11.00 -2.98 -4.06
N ARG A 271 -11.49 -3.85 -4.96
CA ARG A 271 -10.62 -4.72 -5.78
C ARG A 271 -9.70 -3.92 -6.69
N ASN A 272 -10.20 -2.80 -7.24
CA ASN A 272 -9.39 -1.89 -8.05
C ASN A 272 -8.28 -1.23 -7.20
N VAL A 273 -8.59 -0.81 -5.97
CA VAL A 273 -7.59 -0.23 -5.06
C VAL A 273 -6.55 -1.27 -4.66
N GLU A 274 -6.93 -2.49 -4.30
CA GLU A 274 -6.01 -3.59 -3.99
C GLU A 274 -5.04 -3.83 -5.16
N ALA A 275 -5.54 -3.88 -6.39
CA ALA A 275 -4.71 -4.03 -7.58
C ALA A 275 -3.77 -2.82 -7.81
N ALA A 276 -4.25 -1.61 -7.51
CA ALA A 276 -3.49 -0.36 -7.72
C ALA A 276 -2.41 -0.13 -6.66
N LEU A 277 -2.57 -0.64 -5.45
CA LEU A 277 -1.60 -0.46 -4.37
C LEU A 277 -0.24 -1.07 -4.69
N GLY A 278 -0.20 -2.29 -5.24
CA GLY A 278 1.04 -2.96 -5.65
C GLY A 278 2.15 -2.93 -4.59
N THR A 279 3.39 -3.00 -5.06
CA THR A 279 4.59 -2.79 -4.25
C THR A 279 5.33 -1.54 -4.71
N PRO A 280 6.02 -0.80 -3.81
CA PRO A 280 6.83 0.34 -4.21
C PRO A 280 7.81 -0.04 -5.32
N THR A 281 7.65 0.55 -6.50
CA THR A 281 8.45 0.27 -7.69
C THR A 281 8.90 1.57 -8.34
N TYR A 282 10.18 1.63 -8.73
CA TYR A 282 10.77 2.75 -9.46
C TYR A 282 11.36 2.22 -10.76
N GLY A 283 11.05 2.86 -11.86
CA GLY A 283 11.55 2.45 -13.17
C GLY A 283 10.58 2.76 -14.28
N VAL A 284 10.71 2.00 -15.37
CA VAL A 284 9.80 2.08 -16.51
C VAL A 284 8.89 0.86 -16.47
N GLU A 285 7.63 1.08 -16.28
CA GLU A 285 6.64 0.02 -16.32
C GLU A 285 6.41 -0.47 -17.76
N LYS A 286 5.96 -1.72 -17.89
CA LYS A 286 5.75 -2.34 -19.20
C LYS A 286 4.83 -1.52 -20.11
N GLN A 287 3.80 -0.90 -19.52
CA GLN A 287 2.86 -0.03 -20.26
C GLN A 287 3.47 1.31 -20.69
N GLU A 288 4.57 1.76 -20.04
CA GLU A 288 5.25 3.01 -20.33
C GLU A 288 6.44 2.83 -21.28
N GLU A 289 6.86 1.59 -21.60
CA GLU A 289 8.02 1.31 -22.42
C GLU A 289 7.96 2.03 -23.76
N SER A 290 6.80 2.03 -24.41
CA SER A 290 6.57 2.76 -25.69
C SER A 290 6.67 4.27 -25.54
N SER A 291 6.41 4.81 -24.35
CA SER A 291 6.45 6.25 -24.08
C SER A 291 7.88 6.77 -23.86
N ARG A 292 8.87 5.88 -23.67
CA ARG A 292 10.29 6.27 -23.49
C ARG A 292 10.84 7.05 -24.68
N VAL A 293 10.34 6.76 -25.87
CA VAL A 293 10.72 7.47 -27.10
C VAL A 293 10.47 8.99 -27.01
N PHE A 294 9.48 9.41 -26.21
CA PHE A 294 9.16 10.82 -26.02
C PHE A 294 10.08 11.55 -25.03
N ARG A 295 11.03 10.88 -24.40
CA ARG A 295 12.07 11.54 -23.61
C ARG A 295 12.94 12.40 -24.48
N ARG A 296 13.63 13.37 -23.88
CA ARG A 296 14.57 14.23 -24.60
C ARG A 296 15.96 13.60 -24.65
N SER A 297 16.67 13.86 -25.73
CA SER A 297 18.10 13.58 -25.91
C SER A 297 18.75 14.64 -26.76
N ILE A 298 20.04 14.57 -26.95
CA ILE A 298 20.81 15.55 -27.72
C ILE A 298 20.80 15.13 -29.18
N PHE A 299 20.49 16.09 -30.05
CA PHE A 299 20.44 15.91 -31.51
C PHE A 299 21.20 17.01 -32.23
N ALA A 300 21.79 16.67 -33.39
CA ALA A 300 22.21 17.65 -34.37
C ALA A 300 20.98 18.41 -34.94
N VAL A 301 20.97 19.72 -34.84
CA VAL A 301 19.90 20.59 -35.39
C VAL A 301 20.31 21.34 -36.64
N LYS A 302 21.55 21.18 -37.05
CA LYS A 302 22.16 21.57 -38.35
C LYS A 302 23.05 20.41 -38.81
N ASP A 303 23.44 20.42 -40.07
CA ASP A 303 24.49 19.55 -40.57
C ASP A 303 25.82 19.94 -39.90
N ILE A 304 26.54 18.96 -39.39
CA ILE A 304 27.81 19.14 -38.67
C ILE A 304 28.91 18.40 -39.43
N PRO A 305 29.94 19.10 -39.98
CA PRO A 305 31.07 18.45 -40.62
C PRO A 305 31.89 17.61 -39.67
N ALA A 306 32.59 16.57 -40.15
CA ALA A 306 33.54 15.83 -39.38
C ALA A 306 34.60 16.75 -38.75
N GLY A 307 34.97 16.51 -37.49
CA GLY A 307 35.93 17.32 -36.73
C GLY A 307 35.39 18.69 -36.27
N ALA A 308 34.14 19.02 -36.56
CA ALA A 308 33.55 20.30 -36.13
C ALA A 308 33.20 20.26 -34.62
N GLU A 309 33.33 21.43 -34.01
CA GLU A 309 32.99 21.63 -32.60
C GLU A 309 31.47 21.61 -32.36
N LEU A 310 31.04 20.92 -31.32
CA LEU A 310 29.64 20.87 -30.86
C LEU A 310 29.32 22.13 -30.05
N THR A 311 28.37 22.90 -30.54
CA THR A 311 27.94 24.17 -29.92
C THR A 311 26.44 24.22 -29.75
N GLU A 312 25.95 25.16 -28.94
CA GLU A 312 24.50 25.39 -28.76
C GLU A 312 23.76 25.77 -30.06
N GLU A 313 24.49 26.13 -31.11
CA GLU A 313 23.90 26.44 -32.41
C GLU A 313 23.66 25.20 -33.26
N ASN A 314 24.50 24.14 -33.14
CA ASN A 314 24.46 22.97 -34.02
C ASN A 314 23.89 21.71 -33.32
N ILE A 315 23.86 21.66 -31.98
CA ILE A 315 23.17 20.63 -31.21
C ILE A 315 22.11 21.20 -30.30
N ARG A 316 21.12 20.36 -29.92
CA ARG A 316 20.05 20.79 -29.03
C ARG A 316 19.47 19.59 -28.27
N ILE A 317 18.95 19.84 -27.04
CA ILE A 317 18.17 18.89 -26.28
C ILE A 317 16.72 18.93 -26.76
N ILE A 318 16.32 17.91 -27.53
CA ILE A 318 14.97 17.79 -28.12
C ILE A 318 14.44 16.35 -27.95
N ARG A 319 13.19 16.11 -28.31
CA ARG A 319 12.65 14.78 -28.54
C ARG A 319 13.01 14.33 -29.96
N PRO A 320 13.15 13.01 -30.17
CA PRO A 320 12.95 11.84 -29.32
C PRO A 320 14.17 11.44 -28.47
N GLY A 321 14.06 10.34 -27.74
CA GLY A 321 15.02 9.87 -26.74
C GLY A 321 16.09 8.89 -27.25
N TYR A 322 16.58 9.03 -28.48
CA TYR A 322 17.53 8.11 -29.10
C TYR A 322 19.01 8.48 -28.90
N GLY A 323 19.28 9.75 -28.55
CA GLY A 323 20.66 10.26 -28.41
C GLY A 323 21.14 10.25 -26.96
N ILE A 324 22.28 10.89 -26.73
CA ILE A 324 22.89 11.12 -25.43
C ILE A 324 21.88 11.84 -24.51
N LYS A 325 21.81 11.38 -23.25
CA LYS A 325 20.89 11.95 -22.26
C LYS A 325 21.23 13.42 -21.95
N PRO A 326 20.23 14.27 -21.69
CA PRO A 326 20.43 15.70 -21.39
C PRO A 326 21.43 16.00 -20.27
N LYS A 327 21.58 15.12 -19.31
CA LYS A 327 22.53 15.29 -18.19
C LYS A 327 23.98 15.46 -18.63
N TYR A 328 24.33 14.99 -19.83
CA TYR A 328 25.66 15.11 -20.41
C TYR A 328 25.84 16.36 -21.29
N TRP A 329 24.88 17.29 -21.31
CA TRP A 329 24.90 18.47 -22.13
C TRP A 329 26.20 19.26 -22.02
N LYS A 330 26.62 19.53 -20.78
CA LYS A 330 27.85 20.31 -20.52
C LYS A 330 29.10 19.53 -20.87
N ASP A 331 29.04 18.21 -20.86
CA ASP A 331 30.19 17.37 -21.17
C ASP A 331 30.44 17.28 -22.67
N VAL A 332 29.38 17.35 -23.47
CA VAL A 332 29.49 17.27 -24.95
C VAL A 332 29.70 18.60 -25.64
N LEU A 333 29.31 19.71 -25.00
CA LEU A 333 29.60 21.04 -25.52
C LEU A 333 31.09 21.27 -25.59
N GLY A 334 31.59 21.77 -26.78
CA GLY A 334 33.00 21.97 -27.04
C GLY A 334 33.76 20.72 -27.49
N MET A 335 33.15 19.53 -27.45
CA MET A 335 33.71 18.32 -28.06
C MET A 335 33.62 18.40 -29.59
N ARG A 336 34.38 17.58 -30.28
CA ARG A 336 34.36 17.51 -31.76
C ARG A 336 33.70 16.20 -32.21
N THR A 337 33.11 16.25 -33.40
CA THR A 337 32.55 15.05 -34.03
C THR A 337 33.63 14.22 -34.70
N ASP A 338 33.56 12.90 -34.59
CA ASP A 338 34.43 11.97 -35.29
C ASP A 338 34.10 11.90 -36.80
N HIS A 339 32.85 12.05 -37.17
CA HIS A 339 32.35 12.00 -38.54
C HIS A 339 31.28 13.07 -38.78
N ALA A 340 30.95 13.30 -40.05
CA ALA A 340 29.90 14.24 -40.43
C ALA A 340 28.53 13.74 -39.96
N MET A 341 27.70 14.63 -39.43
CA MET A 341 26.35 14.35 -38.96
C MET A 341 25.34 15.20 -39.68
N GLU A 342 24.28 14.61 -40.21
CA GLU A 342 23.17 15.34 -40.82
C GLU A 342 22.24 15.89 -39.72
N ARG A 343 21.53 16.97 -40.04
CA ARG A 343 20.47 17.52 -39.21
C ARG A 343 19.44 16.44 -38.90
N GLY A 344 19.07 16.30 -37.62
CA GLY A 344 18.14 15.27 -37.15
C GLY A 344 18.81 13.97 -36.69
N THR A 345 20.13 13.87 -36.78
CA THR A 345 20.89 12.71 -36.24
C THR A 345 20.96 12.82 -34.73
N PRO A 346 20.62 11.74 -33.99
CA PRO A 346 20.83 11.70 -32.54
C PRO A 346 22.35 11.68 -32.25
N LEU A 347 22.79 12.50 -31.31
CA LEU A 347 24.16 12.48 -30.85
C LEU A 347 24.41 11.23 -30.01
N THR A 348 25.40 10.44 -30.39
CA THR A 348 25.85 9.26 -29.62
C THR A 348 27.28 9.46 -29.16
N PHE A 349 27.72 8.74 -28.15
CA PHE A 349 29.12 8.82 -27.69
C PHE A 349 30.11 8.36 -28.76
N ASP A 350 29.71 7.45 -29.65
CA ASP A 350 30.53 6.98 -30.77
C ASP A 350 30.73 8.04 -31.87
N ALA A 351 29.86 9.04 -31.91
CA ALA A 351 29.97 10.15 -32.84
C ALA A 351 30.94 11.25 -32.37
N LEU A 352 31.49 11.12 -31.18
CA LEU A 352 32.42 12.09 -30.59
C LEU A 352 33.86 11.66 -30.85
N GLU A 353 34.74 12.63 -31.17
CA GLU A 353 36.15 12.38 -31.21
C GLU A 353 36.61 11.77 -29.89
N LYS A 354 37.25 10.63 -29.96
CA LYS A 354 37.85 10.01 -28.79
C LYS A 354 39.03 10.83 -28.32
N GLY A 355 38.87 11.41 -27.15
CA GLY A 355 39.92 12.13 -26.50
C GLY A 355 41.03 11.18 -26.06
N SER A 356 42.30 11.66 -26.10
CA SER A 356 43.42 10.86 -25.60
C SER A 356 43.46 10.83 -24.06
N ILE A 357 43.87 9.69 -23.52
CA ILE A 357 44.12 9.49 -22.09
C ILE A 357 45.65 9.59 -21.86
N LEU A 358 46.03 10.51 -20.99
CA LEU A 358 47.43 10.60 -20.52
C LEU A 358 47.60 9.73 -19.30
N PHE A 359 48.33 8.61 -19.42
CA PHE A 359 48.49 7.65 -18.37
C PHE A 359 49.90 7.79 -17.75
N LEU A 360 49.97 8.40 -16.58
CA LEU A 360 51.21 8.67 -15.85
C LEU A 360 51.52 7.46 -14.93
N THR A 361 52.62 6.77 -15.17
CA THR A 361 53.01 5.61 -14.34
C THR A 361 54.51 5.28 -14.49
N ASN A 362 55.08 4.79 -13.41
CA ASN A 362 56.45 4.26 -13.40
C ASN A 362 56.49 2.76 -12.98
N ASN A 363 55.35 2.10 -12.95
CA ASN A 363 55.22 0.75 -12.41
C ASN A 363 54.60 -0.20 -13.44
N THR A 364 55.25 -1.33 -13.70
CA THR A 364 54.76 -2.39 -14.60
C THR A 364 53.51 -3.10 -14.07
N ASN A 365 53.20 -3.02 -12.76
CA ASN A 365 51.94 -3.57 -12.19
C ASN A 365 50.68 -2.88 -12.73
N THR A 366 50.84 -1.73 -13.42
CA THR A 366 49.74 -0.99 -14.03
C THR A 366 49.48 -1.39 -15.50
N ASP A 367 50.29 -2.28 -16.05
CA ASP A 367 50.16 -2.72 -17.44
C ASP A 367 48.81 -3.38 -17.75
N GLY A 368 48.19 -3.98 -16.77
CA GLY A 368 46.83 -4.54 -16.89
C GLY A 368 45.78 -3.47 -17.24
N LEU A 369 45.78 -2.37 -16.50
CA LEU A 369 44.85 -1.25 -16.75
C LEU A 369 45.17 -0.55 -18.09
N TYR A 370 46.45 -0.32 -18.37
CA TYR A 370 46.91 0.28 -19.62
C TYR A 370 46.48 -0.56 -20.85
N ARG A 371 46.68 -1.89 -20.79
CA ARG A 371 46.25 -2.81 -21.85
C ARG A 371 44.75 -2.83 -22.00
N TRP A 372 44.02 -2.92 -20.89
CA TRP A 372 42.57 -2.91 -20.90
C TRP A 372 42.00 -1.65 -21.54
N LEU A 373 42.51 -0.45 -21.20
CA LEU A 373 42.10 0.80 -21.84
C LEU A 373 42.34 0.76 -23.36
N LYS A 374 43.48 0.22 -23.79
CA LYS A 374 43.76 0.06 -25.23
C LYS A 374 42.85 -0.95 -25.92
N GLU A 375 42.52 -2.05 -25.27
CA GLU A 375 41.57 -3.05 -25.77
C GLU A 375 40.12 -2.50 -25.88
N GLN A 376 39.77 -1.51 -25.04
CA GLN A 376 38.52 -0.76 -25.17
C GLN A 376 38.55 0.26 -26.33
N GLY A 377 39.66 0.35 -27.06
CA GLY A 377 39.79 1.27 -28.19
C GLY A 377 40.12 2.70 -27.78
N GLU A 378 40.57 2.91 -26.54
CA GLU A 378 40.97 4.25 -26.07
C GLU A 378 42.35 4.64 -26.58
N GLN A 379 42.54 5.91 -26.90
CA GLN A 379 43.84 6.47 -27.31
C GLN A 379 44.63 6.82 -26.04
N VAL A 380 45.49 5.94 -25.59
CA VAL A 380 46.25 6.06 -24.34
C VAL A 380 47.73 6.32 -24.59
N TYR A 381 48.21 7.43 -24.03
CA TYR A 381 49.64 7.77 -24.02
C TYR A 381 50.25 7.53 -22.66
N ARG A 382 51.19 6.62 -22.58
CA ARG A 382 51.93 6.31 -21.33
C ARG A 382 53.08 7.29 -21.14
N VAL A 383 53.17 7.89 -19.97
CA VAL A 383 54.24 8.83 -19.61
C VAL A 383 54.88 8.39 -18.31
N GLU A 384 56.20 8.10 -18.39
CA GLU A 384 57.02 7.66 -17.26
C GLU A 384 57.92 8.76 -16.71
N ASN A 385 58.21 9.78 -17.53
CA ASN A 385 59.00 10.96 -17.17
C ASN A 385 58.09 12.05 -16.55
N LYS A 386 58.73 13.13 -16.06
CA LYS A 386 57.97 14.29 -15.52
C LYS A 386 57.01 14.86 -16.58
N VAL A 387 55.72 14.95 -16.22
CA VAL A 387 54.73 15.63 -17.04
C VAL A 387 54.93 17.15 -16.96
N THR A 388 54.75 17.83 -18.08
CA THR A 388 54.90 19.31 -18.19
C THR A 388 53.68 19.95 -18.78
N ALA A 389 53.46 21.24 -18.50
CA ALA A 389 52.38 22.03 -19.09
C ALA A 389 52.48 22.03 -20.64
N GLN A 390 53.67 22.05 -21.19
CA GLN A 390 53.89 21.98 -22.64
C GLN A 390 53.36 20.66 -23.24
N MET A 391 53.57 19.54 -22.55
CA MET A 391 53.04 18.22 -22.99
C MET A 391 51.50 18.24 -23.01
N ILE A 392 50.87 18.79 -21.98
CA ILE A 392 49.41 18.92 -21.93
C ILE A 392 48.87 19.83 -23.06
N ALA A 393 49.53 20.94 -23.29
CA ALA A 393 49.16 21.86 -24.36
C ALA A 393 49.27 21.27 -25.78
N GLN A 394 50.30 20.42 -26.00
CA GLN A 394 50.49 19.71 -27.28
C GLN A 394 49.56 18.53 -27.45
N MET A 395 49.41 17.71 -26.43
CA MET A 395 48.64 16.45 -26.50
C MET A 395 47.13 16.67 -26.30
N LYS A 396 46.74 17.75 -25.64
CA LYS A 396 45.36 18.09 -25.27
C LYS A 396 44.57 16.87 -24.77
N PRO A 397 45.08 16.12 -23.76
CA PRO A 397 44.40 14.91 -23.31
C PRO A 397 43.03 15.27 -22.70
N SER A 398 42.06 14.41 -22.92
CA SER A 398 40.73 14.51 -22.30
C SER A 398 40.72 14.06 -20.85
N LEU A 399 41.60 13.16 -20.48
CA LEU A 399 41.73 12.60 -19.12
C LEU A 399 43.23 12.35 -18.80
N MET A 400 43.63 12.65 -17.59
CA MET A 400 44.93 12.28 -17.04
C MET A 400 44.71 11.31 -15.88
N ILE A 401 45.32 10.12 -15.98
CA ILE A 401 45.32 9.10 -14.93
C ILE A 401 46.74 8.99 -14.39
N SER A 402 46.92 9.30 -13.11
CA SER A 402 48.18 9.08 -12.39
C SER A 402 48.02 7.85 -11.50
N PHE A 403 48.80 6.79 -11.81
CA PHE A 403 48.77 5.52 -11.06
C PHE A 403 50.17 5.03 -10.76
N ASN A 404 50.56 5.02 -9.50
CA ASN A 404 51.92 4.69 -9.06
C ASN A 404 53.01 5.53 -9.80
N TYR A 405 52.73 6.79 -9.98
CA TYR A 405 53.61 7.75 -10.63
C TYR A 405 54.53 8.40 -9.59
N ARG A 406 55.84 8.27 -9.77
CA ARG A 406 56.87 8.70 -8.78
C ARG A 406 57.17 10.19 -8.81
N HIS A 407 56.72 10.93 -9.84
CA HIS A 407 57.01 12.33 -9.96
C HIS A 407 55.81 13.16 -9.46
N MET A 408 56.08 14.28 -8.81
CA MET A 408 55.05 15.24 -8.43
C MET A 408 54.49 15.91 -9.70
N ILE A 409 53.18 16.00 -9.81
CA ILE A 409 52.52 16.69 -10.91
C ILE A 409 52.51 18.16 -10.58
N PRO A 410 53.10 19.04 -11.43
CA PRO A 410 53.12 20.49 -11.19
C PRO A 410 51.71 21.06 -11.19
N GLN A 411 51.49 22.12 -10.37
CA GLN A 411 50.17 22.78 -10.27
C GLN A 411 49.72 23.34 -11.63
N GLU A 412 50.63 23.90 -12.43
CA GLU A 412 50.39 24.38 -13.77
C GLU A 412 49.80 23.31 -14.73
N VAL A 413 50.15 22.03 -14.51
CA VAL A 413 49.62 20.89 -15.27
C VAL A 413 48.17 20.61 -14.82
N LEU A 414 47.91 20.64 -13.51
CA LEU A 414 46.59 20.42 -12.92
C LEU A 414 45.63 21.54 -13.35
N ASP A 415 46.11 22.79 -13.39
CA ASP A 415 45.33 23.93 -13.81
C ASP A 415 44.87 23.85 -15.29
N LEU A 416 45.63 23.14 -16.13
CA LEU A 416 45.23 22.84 -17.49
C LEU A 416 44.27 21.66 -17.64
N MET A 417 44.06 20.91 -16.54
CA MET A 417 43.19 19.73 -16.53
C MET A 417 42.13 19.77 -15.42
N PRO A 418 41.35 20.86 -15.30
CA PRO A 418 40.38 21.03 -14.20
C PRO A 418 39.32 19.94 -14.25
N GLY A 419 39.18 19.16 -13.16
CA GLY A 419 38.21 18.07 -13.06
C GLY A 419 38.49 16.85 -13.95
N ARG A 420 39.63 16.80 -14.65
CA ARG A 420 39.99 15.73 -15.59
C ARG A 420 41.26 14.99 -15.22
N ALA A 421 41.74 15.14 -13.98
CA ALA A 421 42.91 14.40 -13.45
C ALA A 421 42.48 13.53 -12.28
N VAL A 422 42.84 12.23 -12.35
CA VAL A 422 42.61 11.25 -11.28
C VAL A 422 43.95 10.69 -10.82
N SER A 423 44.22 10.72 -9.52
CA SER A 423 45.43 10.17 -8.94
C SER A 423 45.14 9.11 -7.88
N TYR A 424 45.79 7.98 -7.98
CA TYR A 424 45.73 6.87 -7.02
C TYR A 424 46.96 6.79 -6.09
N THR A 425 47.85 7.76 -6.15
CA THR A 425 49.11 7.73 -5.37
C THR A 425 49.10 8.52 -4.09
N HIS A 426 48.10 9.35 -3.86
CA HIS A 426 48.04 10.25 -2.69
C HIS A 426 47.39 9.68 -1.42
N LEU A 427 46.83 8.48 -1.45
CA LEU A 427 46.20 7.86 -0.27
C LEU A 427 47.22 7.30 0.76
N ARG A 428 48.53 7.23 0.45
CA ARG A 428 49.55 6.76 1.39
C ARG A 428 50.43 7.84 2.03
N ALA A 429 50.36 9.09 1.58
CA ALA A 429 51.24 10.15 2.08
C ALA A 429 50.70 10.89 3.31
N HIS A 430 49.44 10.67 3.72
CA HIS A 430 48.85 11.31 4.91
C HIS A 430 48.81 10.40 6.16
N GLU A 431 49.26 9.14 6.07
CA GLU A 431 49.23 8.24 7.24
C GLU A 431 50.59 8.14 7.96
N THR A 432 51.59 8.95 7.59
CA THR A 432 52.92 8.89 8.24
C THR A 432 53.41 10.24 8.75
N SER A 433 52.51 11.07 9.35
CA SER A 433 52.94 12.19 10.16
C SER A 433 51.84 12.57 11.16
N ALA A 434 51.78 11.83 12.26
CA ALA A 434 51.38 12.24 13.58
C ALA A 434 52.08 11.37 14.61
#